data_540fc4fb3a9f36f2397f3a8535e9cb86
#
_entry.id   540fc4fb3a9f36f2397f3a8535e9cb86
#
_cell.length_a   1.000
_cell.length_b   1.000
_cell.length_c   1.000
_cell.angle_alpha   90.00
_cell.angle_beta   90.00
_cell.angle_gamma   90.00
#
_symmetry.space_group_name_H-M   'P 1'
#
loop_
_entity.id
_entity.type
_entity.pdbx_description
1 polymer ?
#
loop_
_entity_poly.entity_id
_entity_poly.type
_entity_poly.pdbx_seq_one_letter_code
_entity_poly.pdbx_strand_id
1 'polypeptide(L)'
;MATLQATNILTGTTEGAKYNATGSTSEIWTVATTTALASGDTISGPVIPANTYLVDVLVSWTDVDSGSGATFECGYTGTLGAFIATGNTTPASGGIVHANVAGALGYTATTNTTVLVTMTGTAGTPVAGTCRIGVIYTASP
;
A
#
# COMPACT_ATOMS: atom_id res chain seq x y z
N MET A 1 -15.67 -5.10 -8.10
CA MET A 1 -14.35 -4.88 -7.44
C MET A 1 -13.38 -4.32 -8.47
N ALA A 2 -12.83 -3.15 -8.21
CA ALA A 2 -11.87 -2.51 -9.09
C ALA A 2 -10.43 -2.74 -8.57
N THR A 3 -9.49 -2.87 -9.49
CA THR A 3 -8.05 -2.92 -9.16
C THR A 3 -7.37 -1.76 -9.88
N LEU A 4 -6.74 -0.89 -9.10
CA LEU A 4 -5.99 0.25 -9.62
C LEU A 4 -4.51 -0.12 -9.76
N GLN A 5 -3.91 0.27 -10.87
CA GLN A 5 -2.49 0.08 -11.13
C GLN A 5 -1.72 1.37 -10.84
N ALA A 6 -0.49 1.24 -10.40
CA ALA A 6 0.38 2.39 -10.23
C ALA A 6 0.64 3.08 -11.57
N THR A 7 0.44 4.39 -11.62
CA THR A 7 0.55 5.16 -12.87
C THR A 7 1.97 5.12 -13.43
N ASN A 8 2.96 5.12 -12.58
CA ASN A 8 4.36 5.07 -12.96
C ASN A 8 4.78 3.75 -13.62
N ILE A 9 4.09 2.65 -13.37
CA ILE A 9 4.32 1.37 -14.07
C ILE A 9 3.83 1.48 -15.51
N LEU A 10 2.67 2.09 -15.72
CA LEU A 10 2.06 2.21 -17.04
C LEU A 10 2.84 3.12 -17.98
N THR A 11 3.61 4.06 -17.43
CA THR A 11 4.41 5.01 -18.20
C THR A 11 5.88 4.62 -18.35
N GLY A 12 6.32 3.53 -17.75
CA GLY A 12 7.73 3.13 -17.71
C GLY A 12 8.63 4.13 -16.98
N THR A 13 8.04 5.12 -16.35
CA THR A 13 8.77 6.11 -15.57
C THR A 13 8.77 5.72 -14.11
N THR A 14 9.79 5.10 -13.72
CA THR A 14 10.24 5.00 -12.34
C THR A 14 9.58 3.92 -11.49
N GLU A 15 10.18 2.81 -11.49
CA GLU A 15 10.46 2.19 -10.20
C GLU A 15 10.97 3.29 -9.28
N GLY A 16 10.33 3.48 -8.12
CA GLY A 16 10.84 4.36 -7.09
C GLY A 16 12.30 4.03 -6.84
N ALA A 17 13.10 5.03 -6.56
CA ALA A 17 14.54 4.86 -6.40
C ALA A 17 14.83 3.68 -5.45
N LYS A 18 15.41 2.63 -5.99
CA LYS A 18 15.93 1.53 -5.18
C LYS A 18 17.20 2.03 -4.51
N TYR A 19 17.09 2.34 -3.25
CA TYR A 19 18.22 2.83 -2.48
C TYR A 19 18.71 1.75 -1.52
N ASN A 20 19.94 1.30 -1.73
CA ASN A 20 20.58 0.29 -0.90
C ASN A 20 21.79 0.90 -0.17
N ALA A 21 21.55 1.67 0.89
CA ALA A 21 22.62 2.29 1.66
C ALA A 21 23.20 1.39 2.76
N THR A 22 22.41 0.44 3.30
CA THR A 22 22.77 -0.37 4.47
C THR A 22 22.24 -1.79 4.37
N GLY A 23 22.14 -2.36 3.16
CA GLY A 23 21.52 -3.67 2.96
C GLY A 23 20.01 -3.68 2.92
N SER A 24 19.35 -2.55 3.12
CA SER A 24 17.91 -2.39 2.94
C SER A 24 17.57 -1.71 1.62
N THR A 25 16.47 -2.10 1.03
CA THR A 25 15.92 -1.52 -0.21
C THR A 25 14.57 -0.89 0.11
N SER A 26 14.34 0.31 -0.41
CA SER A 26 13.03 0.95 -0.34
C SER A 26 12.46 1.15 -1.73
N GLU A 27 11.16 0.98 -1.86
CA GLU A 27 10.42 1.18 -3.11
C GLU A 27 9.09 1.84 -2.80
N ILE A 28 8.75 2.89 -3.55
CA ILE A 28 7.49 3.63 -3.36
C ILE A 28 6.77 3.74 -4.70
N TRP A 29 5.52 3.31 -4.72
CA TRP A 29 4.63 3.46 -5.86
C TRP A 29 3.55 4.50 -5.58
N THR A 30 3.20 5.28 -6.59
CA THR A 30 2.14 6.27 -6.52
C THR A 30 1.02 5.88 -7.46
N VAL A 31 -0.19 5.83 -6.95
CA VAL A 31 -1.41 5.50 -7.70
C VAL A 31 -2.37 6.70 -7.63
N ALA A 32 -2.78 7.20 -8.80
CA ALA A 32 -3.84 8.20 -8.87
C ALA A 32 -5.20 7.54 -8.67
N THR A 33 -6.02 8.12 -7.81
CA THR A 33 -7.39 7.68 -7.58
C THR A 33 -8.33 8.69 -8.24
N THR A 34 -8.91 8.31 -9.36
CA THR A 34 -9.80 9.18 -10.15
C THR A 34 -11.27 8.76 -10.07
N THR A 35 -11.54 7.60 -9.50
CA THR A 35 -12.87 7.00 -9.36
C THR A 35 -13.24 6.84 -7.90
N ALA A 36 -14.54 6.76 -7.63
CA ALA A 36 -15.04 6.44 -6.30
C ALA A 36 -14.48 5.08 -5.83
N LEU A 37 -13.81 5.09 -4.69
CA LEU A 37 -13.31 3.88 -4.05
C LEU A 37 -14.43 3.24 -3.24
N ALA A 38 -14.69 1.97 -3.50
CA ALA A 38 -15.71 1.18 -2.81
C ALA A 38 -15.06 0.08 -1.97
N SER A 39 -15.78 -0.38 -0.96
CA SER A 39 -15.34 -1.55 -0.18
C SER A 39 -15.06 -2.75 -1.09
N GLY A 40 -13.91 -3.36 -0.93
CA GLY A 40 -13.41 -4.45 -1.75
C GLY A 40 -12.53 -4.03 -2.93
N ASP A 41 -12.45 -2.75 -3.26
CA ASP A 41 -11.48 -2.28 -4.27
C ASP A 41 -10.05 -2.45 -3.78
N THR A 42 -9.16 -2.80 -4.70
CA THR A 42 -7.75 -3.04 -4.38
C THR A 42 -6.82 -2.13 -5.18
N ILE A 43 -5.73 -1.75 -4.55
CA ILE A 43 -4.65 -0.99 -5.17
C ILE A 43 -3.38 -1.83 -5.04
N SER A 44 -2.80 -2.22 -6.16
CA SER A 44 -1.54 -2.96 -6.18
C SER A 44 -0.37 -2.02 -5.93
N GLY A 45 0.48 -2.42 -5.02
CA GLY A 45 1.72 -1.75 -4.65
C GLY A 45 2.98 -2.50 -5.09
N PRO A 46 4.13 -2.14 -4.51
CA PRO A 46 5.41 -2.80 -4.79
C PRO A 46 5.39 -4.29 -4.48
N VAL A 47 6.34 -4.99 -5.08
CA VAL A 47 6.57 -6.42 -4.81
C VAL A 47 7.68 -6.57 -3.78
N ILE A 48 7.40 -7.27 -2.70
CA ILE A 48 8.41 -7.76 -1.75
C ILE A 48 9.03 -9.01 -2.40
N PRO A 49 10.32 -9.00 -2.75
CA PRO A 49 10.94 -10.16 -3.40
C PRO A 49 11.00 -11.37 -2.48
N ALA A 50 11.00 -12.55 -3.07
CA ALA A 50 11.25 -13.79 -2.33
C ALA A 50 12.58 -13.75 -1.58
N ASN A 51 12.64 -14.39 -0.43
CA ASN A 51 13.81 -14.46 0.44
C ASN A 51 14.26 -13.09 0.97
N THR A 52 13.33 -12.18 1.18
CA THR A 52 13.57 -10.90 1.82
C THR A 52 12.78 -10.79 3.11
N TYR A 53 13.23 -9.87 3.94
CA TYR A 53 12.72 -9.60 5.27
C TYR A 53 12.13 -8.19 5.29
N LEU A 54 10.85 -8.08 5.62
CA LEU A 54 10.15 -6.80 5.64
C LEU A 54 10.57 -5.98 6.87
N VAL A 55 10.97 -4.74 6.62
CA VAL A 55 11.29 -3.76 7.67
C VAL A 55 10.10 -2.87 7.95
N ASP A 56 9.45 -2.35 6.90
CA ASP A 56 8.25 -1.53 7.05
C ASP A 56 7.40 -1.52 5.78
N VAL A 57 6.12 -1.30 5.96
CA VAL A 57 5.17 -0.90 4.91
C VAL A 57 4.54 0.40 5.34
N LEU A 58 4.50 1.36 4.43
CA LEU A 58 3.83 2.63 4.66
C LEU A 58 2.82 2.92 3.55
N VAL A 59 1.69 3.45 3.92
CA VAL A 59 0.66 3.89 2.97
C VAL A 59 0.32 5.34 3.29
N SER A 60 0.49 6.21 2.30
CA SER A 60 0.17 7.63 2.40
C SER A 60 -0.97 7.98 1.45
N TRP A 61 -1.92 8.72 1.96
CA TRP A 61 -3.08 9.19 1.22
C TRP A 61 -3.13 10.71 1.16
N THR A 62 -3.52 11.25 0.01
CA THR A 62 -4.23 12.55 0.02
C THR A 62 -5.67 12.28 0.41
N ASP A 63 -6.43 13.32 0.78
CA ASP A 63 -7.86 13.17 0.97
C ASP A 63 -8.52 12.69 -0.34
N VAL A 64 -9.15 11.54 -0.31
CA VAL A 64 -9.89 10.94 -1.45
C VAL A 64 -11.38 10.79 -1.14
N ASP A 65 -11.81 11.21 0.04
CA ASP A 65 -13.19 11.18 0.50
C ASP A 65 -13.45 12.35 1.44
N SER A 66 -13.99 13.46 0.93
CA SER A 66 -14.36 14.61 1.76
C SER A 66 -15.51 14.32 2.75
N GLY A 67 -16.05 13.11 2.70
CA GLY A 67 -16.93 12.54 3.72
C GLY A 67 -16.16 11.82 4.82
N SER A 68 -16.60 10.65 5.23
CA SER A 68 -15.97 9.88 6.30
C SER A 68 -16.11 8.36 6.16
N GLY A 69 -16.42 7.88 4.96
CA GLY A 69 -16.71 6.47 4.74
C GLY A 69 -15.50 5.64 4.30
N ALA A 70 -14.49 6.26 3.68
CA ALA A 70 -13.35 5.57 3.14
C ALA A 70 -12.42 5.07 4.25
N THR A 71 -12.23 3.76 4.30
CA THR A 71 -11.28 3.07 5.18
C THR A 71 -10.52 2.03 4.40
N PHE A 72 -9.37 1.60 4.90
CA PHE A 72 -8.53 0.62 4.23
C PHE A 72 -7.79 -0.32 5.20
N GLU A 73 -7.21 -1.35 4.63
CA GLU A 73 -6.22 -2.23 5.22
C GLU A 73 -5.09 -2.49 4.21
N CYS A 74 -3.96 -3.00 4.66
CA CYS A 74 -2.84 -3.33 3.77
C CYS A 74 -2.22 -4.67 4.13
N GLY A 75 -1.99 -5.47 3.11
CA GLY A 75 -1.41 -6.79 3.23
C GLY A 75 -1.04 -7.37 1.87
N TYR A 76 -1.41 -8.61 1.63
CA TYR A 76 -1.18 -9.32 0.37
C TYR A 76 -2.33 -10.30 0.09
N THR A 77 -2.34 -10.91 -1.09
CA THR A 77 -3.37 -11.89 -1.47
C THR A 77 -3.45 -13.02 -0.44
N GLY A 78 -4.63 -13.22 0.11
CA GLY A 78 -4.89 -14.23 1.14
C GLY A 78 -4.84 -13.70 2.57
N THR A 79 -4.17 -12.56 2.82
CA THR A 79 -4.12 -11.91 4.14
C THR A 79 -4.08 -10.39 3.97
N LEU A 80 -5.24 -9.79 3.72
CA LEU A 80 -5.38 -8.40 3.28
C LEU A 80 -4.97 -7.36 4.33
N GLY A 81 -5.09 -7.67 5.62
CA GLY A 81 -4.69 -6.82 6.73
C GLY A 81 -3.37 -7.24 7.40
N ALA A 82 -2.46 -7.92 6.68
CA ALA A 82 -1.24 -8.48 7.25
C ALA A 82 -0.26 -7.43 7.78
N PHE A 83 -0.25 -6.23 7.22
CA PHE A 83 0.72 -5.17 7.53
C PHE A 83 0.05 -3.99 8.23
N ILE A 84 -1.08 -3.52 7.72
CA ILE A 84 -1.87 -2.45 8.32
C ILE A 84 -3.27 -2.99 8.59
N ALA A 85 -3.70 -2.90 9.84
CA ALA A 85 -4.99 -3.41 10.27
C ALA A 85 -6.16 -2.70 9.58
N THR A 86 -7.27 -3.42 9.45
CA THR A 86 -8.52 -2.92 8.87
C THR A 86 -9.07 -1.69 9.59
N GLY A 87 -9.80 -0.85 8.87
CA GLY A 87 -10.53 0.28 9.43
C GLY A 87 -9.74 1.58 9.57
N ASN A 88 -8.55 1.69 8.97
CA ASN A 88 -7.82 2.96 8.94
C ASN A 88 -8.55 4.01 8.09
N THR A 89 -8.74 5.20 8.64
CA THR A 89 -9.55 6.30 8.07
C THR A 89 -8.73 7.33 7.26
N THR A 90 -7.43 7.13 7.08
CA THR A 90 -6.57 8.10 6.37
C THR A 90 -7.01 8.42 4.94
N PRO A 91 -7.70 7.56 4.17
CA PRO A 91 -8.25 7.96 2.89
C PRO A 91 -9.24 9.14 2.96
N ALA A 92 -9.94 9.29 4.08
CA ALA A 92 -10.94 10.34 4.30
C ALA A 92 -10.38 11.60 4.98
N SER A 93 -9.09 11.68 5.26
CA SER A 93 -8.48 12.83 5.95
C SER A 93 -7.10 13.19 5.43
N GLY A 94 -6.55 12.37 4.55
CA GLY A 94 -5.13 12.43 4.22
C GLY A 94 -4.25 11.96 5.38
N GLY A 95 -3.03 11.62 5.10
CA GLY A 95 -2.05 11.20 6.10
C GLY A 95 -1.24 10.00 5.70
N ILE A 96 -0.45 9.50 6.64
CA ILE A 96 0.42 8.33 6.47
C ILE A 96 0.19 7.34 7.60
N VAL A 97 0.18 6.07 7.25
CA VAL A 97 0.11 4.94 8.20
C VAL A 97 1.27 4.01 7.93
N HIS A 98 1.98 3.63 8.96
CA HIS A 98 3.01 2.60 8.95
C HIS A 98 2.42 1.24 9.32
N ALA A 99 3.18 0.17 9.06
CA ALA A 99 2.83 -1.16 9.50
C ALA A 99 2.51 -1.17 11.01
N ASN A 100 1.33 -1.65 11.37
CA ASN A 100 0.83 -1.62 12.74
C ASN A 100 0.28 -2.96 13.24
N VAL A 101 0.45 -4.01 12.46
CA VAL A 101 0.07 -5.37 12.82
C VAL A 101 1.27 -6.11 13.39
N ALA A 102 1.08 -6.79 14.52
CA ALA A 102 2.12 -7.64 15.09
C ALA A 102 2.54 -8.71 14.08
N GLY A 103 3.83 -8.81 13.80
CA GLY A 103 4.37 -9.71 12.79
C GLY A 103 4.53 -9.09 11.39
N ALA A 104 4.06 -7.88 11.14
CA ALA A 104 4.38 -7.16 9.91
C ALA A 104 5.88 -6.86 9.83
N LEU A 105 6.44 -6.33 10.90
CA LEU A 105 7.90 -6.23 11.05
C LEU A 105 8.46 -7.66 11.19
N GLY A 106 9.36 -7.99 10.30
CA GLY A 106 9.96 -9.32 10.30
C GLY A 106 9.22 -10.35 9.43
N TYR A 107 8.20 -9.95 8.71
CA TYR A 107 7.59 -10.81 7.69
C TYR A 107 8.64 -11.25 6.69
N THR A 108 8.77 -12.54 6.49
CA THR A 108 9.69 -13.12 5.50
C THR A 108 8.90 -13.61 4.29
N ALA A 109 9.14 -12.98 3.15
CA ALA A 109 8.53 -13.40 1.90
C ALA A 109 9.19 -14.70 1.40
N THR A 110 8.42 -15.77 1.28
CA THR A 110 8.90 -17.05 0.69
C THR A 110 8.77 -17.06 -0.83
N THR A 111 7.91 -16.24 -1.37
CA THR A 111 7.69 -16.01 -2.80
C THR A 111 7.57 -14.51 -3.04
N ASN A 112 7.69 -14.08 -4.30
CA ASN A 112 7.40 -12.69 -4.65
C ASN A 112 5.98 -12.32 -4.19
N THR A 113 5.87 -11.34 -3.31
CA THR A 113 4.62 -10.97 -2.65
C THR A 113 4.25 -9.54 -3.01
N THR A 114 3.18 -9.37 -3.78
CA THR A 114 2.65 -8.04 -4.11
C THR A 114 1.92 -7.46 -2.90
N VAL A 115 2.31 -6.26 -2.50
CA VAL A 115 1.60 -5.51 -1.47
C VAL A 115 0.28 -5.01 -2.05
N LEU A 116 -0.79 -5.21 -1.31
CA LEU A 116 -2.15 -4.78 -1.68
C LEU A 116 -2.71 -3.85 -0.60
N VAL A 117 -3.21 -2.71 -1.04
CA VAL A 117 -4.11 -1.89 -0.24
C VAL A 117 -5.54 -2.26 -0.63
N THR A 118 -6.36 -2.61 0.33
CA THR A 118 -7.75 -3.01 0.13
C THR A 118 -8.67 -2.03 0.84
N MET A 119 -9.63 -1.47 0.12
CA MET A 119 -10.65 -0.62 0.73
C MET A 119 -11.60 -1.47 1.56
N THR A 120 -11.80 -1.09 2.80
CA THR A 120 -12.72 -1.75 3.74
C THR A 120 -14.00 -0.94 3.96
N GLY A 121 -13.96 0.35 3.63
CA GLY A 121 -15.12 1.24 3.61
C GLY A 121 -15.27 1.93 2.27
N THR A 122 -16.51 2.26 1.91
CA THR A 122 -16.84 2.99 0.67
C THR A 122 -16.76 4.48 0.91
N ALA A 123 -16.11 5.21 0.00
CA ALA A 123 -16.05 6.67 0.06
C ALA A 123 -17.47 7.28 0.02
N GLY A 124 -17.78 8.11 1.00
CA GLY A 124 -19.08 8.78 1.10
C GLY A 124 -19.21 9.95 0.13
N THR A 125 -18.13 10.70 -0.04
CA THR A 125 -18.04 11.83 -0.98
C THR A 125 -16.69 11.76 -1.71
N PRO A 126 -16.60 10.95 -2.78
CA PRO A 126 -15.34 10.69 -3.45
C PRO A 126 -14.71 11.96 -4.05
N VAL A 127 -13.40 12.10 -3.89
CA VAL A 127 -12.57 13.15 -4.50
C VAL A 127 -11.37 12.49 -5.16
N ALA A 128 -10.90 13.09 -6.23
CA ALA A 128 -9.67 12.62 -6.88
C ALA A 128 -8.47 12.89 -5.99
N GLY A 129 -7.57 11.93 -5.90
CA GLY A 129 -6.39 12.06 -5.07
C GLY A 129 -5.31 11.04 -5.40
N THR A 130 -4.45 10.75 -4.45
CA THR A 130 -3.36 9.78 -4.61
C THR A 130 -3.21 8.88 -3.41
N CYS A 131 -2.86 7.63 -3.69
CA CYS A 131 -2.35 6.66 -2.72
C CYS A 131 -0.87 6.41 -3.06
N ARG A 132 0.01 6.49 -2.06
CA ARG A 132 1.40 6.05 -2.18
C ARG A 132 1.62 4.86 -1.28
N ILE A 133 2.19 3.81 -1.83
CA ILE A 133 2.49 2.58 -1.12
C ILE A 133 3.99 2.39 -1.13
N GLY A 134 4.60 2.38 0.03
CA GLY A 134 6.03 2.18 0.21
C GLY A 134 6.32 0.88 0.95
N VAL A 135 7.42 0.23 0.56
CA VAL A 135 7.97 -0.93 1.26
C VAL A 135 9.44 -0.72 1.53
N ILE A 136 9.90 -1.18 2.68
CA ILE A 136 11.31 -1.26 3.05
C ILE A 136 11.59 -2.70 3.40
N TYR A 137 12.54 -3.31 2.71
CA TYR A 137 12.93 -4.69 2.95
C TYR A 137 14.45 -4.87 2.88
N THR A 138 14.95 -5.93 3.45
CA THR A 138 16.36 -6.32 3.42
C THR A 138 16.48 -7.78 3.01
N ALA A 139 17.67 -8.22 2.60
CA ALA A 139 17.91 -9.63 2.35
C ALA A 139 17.62 -10.43 3.64
N SER A 140 16.99 -11.60 3.47
CA SER A 140 16.80 -12.51 4.60
C SER A 140 18.16 -12.98 5.12
N PRO A 141 18.32 -13.01 6.44
CA PRO A 141 19.57 -13.53 7.04
C PRO A 141 19.79 -15.01 6.74
#